data_6cbcacf644f8518a43374df827793476
#
_entry.id   6cbcacf644f8518a43374df827793476
#
_cell.length_a   1.000
_cell.length_b   1.000
_cell.length_c   1.000
_cell.angle_alpha   90.00
_cell.angle_beta   90.00
_cell.angle_gamma   90.00
#
_symmetry.space_group_name_H-M   'P 1'
#
loop_
_entity.id
_entity.type
_entity.pdbx_description
1 polymer ?
#
loop_
_entity_poly.entity_id
_entity_poly.type
_entity_poly.pdbx_seq_one_letter_code
_entity_poly.pdbx_strand_id
1 'polypeptide(L)'
;MTSTQPAAMPLDKHFLPENQLLLNAVGEGIYGFDLNGNAVFINPAAERMTGWKNEELLGKNIHNCHHHSHADGSHYPQEDCPIYNTLKDGIAREITHDVFWRKDGSSFPVHYSSTPVYRDNKLIGVVAIFRDISIQKQTEQSLRQALAQVQALSEQLASENHYLQAELADKTGDVDISGSSAVIRHMIQQLHMVANTDSTVLICGENGTGKELVARNLHQLSRRKDKPMISVNCAAFSASLLESELFGHEKGAFTGATQQRKGRFELAHQGTLFLDEVAELSLEAQSKLLRVIQEQSFERLGGSETIKVDIRLVAASHHDLLKRVEQGLFRMDLYYRLNVFPIQVPPLRARLEDMPELVSHILHSLNRKLGKKIRGVSQKGLKKLMAYSWPGNVRELQNILEREAILSQTDILHIHAMPTNHLQTQTATSPLQTLAEAEAQHIEQTLKLLNWRISGTNGAARVLGVPPSTLRSRMKKLGITRQITNDE
;
A
#
# COMPACT_ATOMS: atom_id res chain seq x y z
N MET A 1 43.92 29.92 -83.66
CA MET A 1 43.10 30.72 -82.71
C MET A 1 42.88 29.88 -81.47
N THR A 2 43.72 30.07 -80.55
CA THR A 2 43.74 29.31 -79.23
C THR A 2 42.83 30.06 -78.30
N SER A 3 41.67 29.45 -77.93
CA SER A 3 40.75 29.94 -76.93
C SER A 3 41.30 29.60 -75.53
N THR A 4 41.83 30.59 -74.86
CA THR A 4 42.21 30.56 -73.45
C THR A 4 40.94 30.68 -72.61
N GLN A 5 40.53 29.61 -71.94
CA GLN A 5 39.55 29.66 -70.91
C GLN A 5 40.09 30.50 -69.73
N PRO A 6 39.34 31.44 -69.16
CA PRO A 6 39.79 32.15 -67.97
C PRO A 6 39.83 31.19 -66.78
N ALA A 7 40.97 31.11 -66.16
CA ALA A 7 41.16 30.38 -64.89
C ALA A 7 40.13 30.85 -63.84
N ALA A 8 39.42 29.92 -63.28
CA ALA A 8 38.46 30.17 -62.16
C ALA A 8 39.26 30.77 -61.00
N MET A 9 38.94 31.96 -60.60
CA MET A 9 39.53 32.63 -59.43
C MET A 9 39.05 31.89 -58.17
N PRO A 10 39.95 31.55 -57.29
CA PRO A 10 39.58 30.86 -56.03
C PRO A 10 38.66 31.73 -55.17
N LEU A 11 37.67 31.10 -54.55
CA LEU A 11 36.69 31.69 -53.60
C LEU A 11 37.38 32.45 -52.46
N ASP A 12 38.60 32.12 -52.11
CA ASP A 12 39.39 32.65 -50.99
C ASP A 12 39.64 34.18 -51.04
N LYS A 13 39.60 34.82 -52.22
CA LYS A 13 39.83 36.27 -52.35
C LYS A 13 38.57 37.14 -52.13
N HIS A 14 37.45 36.56 -51.76
CA HIS A 14 36.16 37.29 -51.66
C HIS A 14 35.51 37.28 -50.31
N PHE A 15 36.07 36.58 -49.32
CA PHE A 15 35.65 36.70 -47.94
C PHE A 15 36.39 37.90 -47.32
N LEU A 16 35.61 38.92 -46.95
CA LEU A 16 36.12 40.00 -46.14
C LEU A 16 36.64 39.42 -44.81
N PRO A 17 37.72 39.94 -44.21
CA PRO A 17 38.29 39.45 -42.97
C PRO A 17 37.25 39.30 -41.83
N GLU A 18 36.25 40.19 -41.79
CA GLU A 18 35.13 40.15 -40.83
C GLU A 18 34.22 38.90 -40.98
N ASN A 19 33.98 38.50 -42.24
CA ASN A 19 33.18 37.28 -42.50
C ASN A 19 33.90 36.01 -42.13
N GLN A 20 35.21 35.96 -42.23
CA GLN A 20 36.00 34.82 -41.75
C GLN A 20 35.94 34.68 -40.22
N LEU A 21 35.94 35.81 -39.48
CA LEU A 21 35.79 35.77 -38.02
C LEU A 21 34.44 35.15 -37.59
N LEU A 22 33.38 35.47 -38.26
CA LEU A 22 32.05 34.91 -38.00
C LEU A 22 32.02 33.38 -38.28
N LEU A 23 32.51 32.95 -39.43
CA LEU A 23 32.57 31.54 -39.80
C LEU A 23 33.46 30.71 -38.84
N ASN A 24 34.55 31.31 -38.33
CA ASN A 24 35.45 30.69 -37.40
C ASN A 24 34.85 30.59 -35.97
N ALA A 25 33.91 31.47 -35.61
CA ALA A 25 33.22 31.46 -34.33
C ALA A 25 32.07 30.42 -34.24
N VAL A 26 31.60 29.91 -35.40
CA VAL A 26 30.57 28.88 -35.45
C VAL A 26 31.06 27.56 -34.88
N GLY A 27 30.27 26.96 -34.01
CA GLY A 27 30.59 25.68 -33.35
C GLY A 27 30.38 24.45 -34.27
N GLU A 28 29.70 24.60 -35.38
CA GLU A 28 29.50 23.59 -36.43
C GLU A 28 30.66 23.57 -37.41
N GLY A 29 30.96 22.41 -37.98
CA GLY A 29 31.95 22.30 -39.05
C GLY A 29 31.44 22.89 -40.34
N ILE A 30 32.23 23.73 -41.01
CA ILE A 30 31.91 24.36 -42.27
C ILE A 30 33.00 24.05 -43.31
N TYR A 31 32.55 23.52 -44.44
CA TYR A 31 33.38 23.35 -45.65
C TYR A 31 32.82 24.15 -46.80
N GLY A 32 33.70 24.84 -47.54
CA GLY A 32 33.39 25.40 -48.85
C GLY A 32 34.08 24.52 -49.93
N PHE A 33 33.36 24.22 -50.99
CA PHE A 33 33.80 23.42 -52.14
C PHE A 33 33.78 24.20 -53.44
N ASP A 34 34.79 24.00 -54.28
CA ASP A 34 34.75 24.41 -55.70
C ASP A 34 33.87 23.46 -56.54
N LEU A 35 33.69 23.73 -57.83
CA LEU A 35 32.89 22.92 -58.75
C LEU A 35 33.46 21.51 -58.99
N ASN A 36 34.70 21.26 -58.60
CA ASN A 36 35.36 19.95 -58.68
C ASN A 36 35.26 19.14 -57.38
N GLY A 37 34.62 19.71 -56.34
CA GLY A 37 34.51 19.08 -55.03
C GLY A 37 35.77 19.20 -54.15
N ASN A 38 36.69 20.10 -54.50
CA ASN A 38 37.86 20.39 -53.69
C ASN A 38 37.57 21.42 -52.61
N ALA A 39 38.15 21.27 -51.44
CA ALA A 39 38.01 22.22 -50.36
C ALA A 39 38.63 23.56 -50.69
N VAL A 40 37.89 24.65 -50.54
CA VAL A 40 38.35 26.04 -50.69
C VAL A 40 38.29 26.81 -49.36
N PHE A 41 37.53 26.29 -48.42
CA PHE A 41 37.37 26.88 -47.09
C PHE A 41 37.06 25.79 -46.04
N ILE A 42 37.66 25.90 -44.85
CA ILE A 42 37.45 25.00 -43.73
C ILE A 42 37.55 25.85 -42.48
N ASN A 43 36.51 25.75 -41.59
CA ASN A 43 36.56 26.48 -40.32
C ASN A 43 37.22 25.66 -39.20
N PRO A 44 37.66 26.30 -38.10
CA PRO A 44 38.32 25.61 -36.98
C PRO A 44 37.47 24.52 -36.30
N ALA A 45 36.11 24.62 -36.37
CA ALA A 45 35.24 23.57 -35.84
C ALA A 45 35.33 22.28 -36.67
N ALA A 46 35.36 22.40 -37.99
CA ALA A 46 35.55 21.25 -38.85
C ALA A 46 36.94 20.57 -38.65
N GLU A 47 37.99 21.33 -38.44
CA GLU A 47 39.30 20.77 -38.07
C GLU A 47 39.26 19.95 -36.78
N ARG A 48 38.57 20.48 -35.72
CA ARG A 48 38.44 19.79 -34.45
C ARG A 48 37.63 18.50 -34.55
N MET A 49 36.55 18.52 -35.34
CA MET A 49 35.67 17.37 -35.49
C MET A 49 36.27 16.27 -36.33
N THR A 50 37.00 16.60 -37.38
CA THR A 50 37.52 15.62 -38.34
C THR A 50 38.98 15.26 -38.10
N GLY A 51 39.73 16.03 -37.31
CA GLY A 51 41.14 15.85 -37.06
C GLY A 51 42.07 16.24 -38.21
N TRP A 52 41.51 16.71 -39.31
CA TRP A 52 42.27 17.22 -40.45
C TRP A 52 42.53 18.72 -40.29
N LYS A 53 43.74 19.13 -40.65
CA LYS A 53 44.11 20.57 -40.66
C LYS A 53 43.72 21.22 -41.94
N ASN A 54 43.34 22.52 -41.88
CA ASN A 54 43.01 23.33 -43.06
C ASN A 54 44.07 23.23 -44.19
N GLU A 55 45.35 23.33 -43.81
CA GLU A 55 46.47 23.26 -44.73
C GLU A 55 46.57 21.89 -45.46
N GLU A 56 46.07 20.82 -44.85
CA GLU A 56 46.11 19.46 -45.40
C GLU A 56 44.98 19.17 -46.38
N LEU A 57 43.80 19.85 -46.19
CA LEU A 57 42.60 19.60 -46.96
C LEU A 57 42.39 20.60 -48.09
N LEU A 58 42.88 21.87 -47.99
CA LEU A 58 42.71 22.85 -49.03
C LEU A 58 43.21 22.36 -50.39
N GLY A 59 42.35 22.46 -51.40
CA GLY A 59 42.60 21.99 -52.76
C GLY A 59 42.46 20.46 -52.94
N LYS A 60 42.15 19.69 -51.87
CA LYS A 60 41.87 18.28 -52.00
C LYS A 60 40.41 17.97 -52.10
N ASN A 61 40.06 16.85 -52.74
CA ASN A 61 38.68 16.34 -52.76
C ASN A 61 38.32 15.78 -51.40
N ILE A 62 37.34 16.41 -50.75
CA ILE A 62 36.92 16.09 -49.37
C ILE A 62 36.25 14.74 -49.27
N HIS A 63 35.52 14.30 -50.30
CA HIS A 63 34.89 12.99 -50.34
C HIS A 63 35.90 11.88 -50.07
N ASN A 64 37.04 11.94 -50.72
CA ASN A 64 38.13 10.94 -50.55
C ASN A 64 38.81 11.04 -49.20
N CYS A 65 38.68 12.13 -48.45
CA CYS A 65 39.34 12.31 -47.16
C CYS A 65 38.50 11.82 -45.96
N HIS A 66 37.18 12.07 -45.97
CA HIS A 66 36.39 11.72 -44.80
C HIS A 66 34.92 11.30 -45.10
N HIS A 67 34.53 11.17 -46.37
CA HIS A 67 33.19 10.69 -46.75
C HIS A 67 33.25 9.52 -47.76
N HIS A 68 34.31 8.75 -47.69
CA HIS A 68 34.64 7.66 -48.63
C HIS A 68 34.00 6.30 -48.31
N SER A 69 33.42 6.14 -47.10
CA SER A 69 32.85 4.88 -46.68
C SER A 69 31.60 5.08 -45.83
N HIS A 70 30.66 4.12 -45.91
CA HIS A 70 29.50 4.02 -45.05
C HIS A 70 29.87 3.62 -43.61
N ALA A 71 28.90 3.65 -42.70
CA ALA A 71 29.11 3.28 -41.30
C ALA A 71 29.61 1.84 -41.10
N ASP A 72 29.29 0.93 -41.99
CA ASP A 72 29.73 -0.47 -42.02
C ASP A 72 31.12 -0.68 -42.66
N GLY A 73 31.77 0.38 -43.10
CA GLY A 73 33.09 0.35 -43.76
C GLY A 73 33.03 0.04 -45.26
N SER A 74 31.86 -0.19 -45.85
CA SER A 74 31.71 -0.38 -47.28
C SER A 74 32.04 0.93 -48.06
N HIS A 75 32.55 0.81 -49.28
CA HIS A 75 32.91 1.96 -50.08
C HIS A 75 31.68 2.82 -50.40
N TYR A 76 31.82 4.13 -50.20
CA TYR A 76 30.78 5.13 -50.57
C TYR A 76 31.17 5.81 -51.89
N PRO A 77 30.47 5.51 -53.00
CA PRO A 77 30.81 6.09 -54.27
C PRO A 77 30.59 7.61 -54.24
N GLN A 78 31.48 8.38 -54.86
CA GLN A 78 31.36 9.84 -54.94
C GLN A 78 30.09 10.26 -55.66
N GLU A 79 29.57 9.44 -56.56
CA GLU A 79 28.35 9.68 -57.34
C GLU A 79 27.08 9.67 -56.47
N ASP A 80 27.11 8.93 -55.37
CA ASP A 80 26.02 8.81 -54.42
C ASP A 80 26.11 9.88 -53.33
N CYS A 81 27.25 10.58 -53.21
CA CYS A 81 27.47 11.61 -52.20
C CYS A 81 26.54 12.80 -52.36
N PRO A 82 25.70 13.13 -51.32
CA PRO A 82 24.74 14.26 -51.40
C PRO A 82 25.40 15.61 -51.65
N ILE A 83 26.62 15.82 -51.11
CA ILE A 83 27.36 17.07 -51.33
C ILE A 83 27.75 17.17 -52.79
N TYR A 84 28.21 16.07 -53.39
CA TYR A 84 28.59 16.02 -54.79
C TYR A 84 27.36 16.16 -55.71
N ASN A 85 26.23 15.58 -55.33
CA ASN A 85 24.97 15.76 -56.07
C ASN A 85 24.48 17.22 -56.03
N THR A 86 24.69 17.96 -54.90
CA THR A 86 24.41 19.41 -54.83
C THR A 86 25.28 20.22 -55.79
N LEU A 87 26.52 19.79 -56.03
CA LEU A 87 27.41 20.41 -57.04
C LEU A 87 26.89 20.18 -58.47
N LYS A 88 26.27 19.01 -58.76
CA LYS A 88 25.76 18.68 -60.07
C LYS A 88 24.46 19.40 -60.45
N ASP A 89 23.49 19.40 -59.56
CA ASP A 89 22.13 19.85 -59.84
C ASP A 89 21.74 21.21 -59.21
N GLY A 90 22.58 21.73 -58.30
CA GLY A 90 22.34 22.99 -57.62
C GLY A 90 21.18 22.94 -56.60
N ILE A 91 20.78 21.75 -56.15
CA ILE A 91 19.69 21.57 -55.20
C ILE A 91 20.28 21.40 -53.78
N ALA A 92 19.83 22.20 -52.82
CA ALA A 92 20.24 22.06 -51.41
C ALA A 92 19.72 20.76 -50.82
N ARG A 93 20.52 20.13 -49.94
CA ARG A 93 20.20 18.85 -49.28
C ARG A 93 20.49 18.93 -47.78
N GLU A 94 19.67 18.23 -47.02
CA GLU A 94 19.85 18.02 -45.58
C GLU A 94 19.86 16.52 -45.29
N ILE A 95 20.91 16.02 -44.61
CA ILE A 95 21.15 14.62 -44.34
C ILE A 95 21.30 14.40 -42.82
N THR A 96 20.48 13.55 -42.26
CA THR A 96 20.42 13.29 -40.80
C THR A 96 21.04 11.96 -40.38
N HIS A 97 21.32 11.07 -41.33
CA HIS A 97 21.79 9.70 -41.05
C HIS A 97 22.98 9.34 -41.94
N ASP A 98 24.14 9.91 -41.62
CA ASP A 98 25.36 9.65 -42.35
C ASP A 98 26.53 9.60 -41.36
N VAL A 99 27.72 9.23 -41.82
CA VAL A 99 28.97 9.17 -41.04
C VAL A 99 30.09 9.89 -41.77
N PHE A 100 30.86 10.65 -41.00
CA PHE A 100 32.16 11.14 -41.49
C PHE A 100 33.31 10.40 -40.79
N TRP A 101 34.40 10.27 -41.53
CA TRP A 101 35.62 9.60 -41.06
C TRP A 101 36.66 10.63 -40.64
N ARG A 102 37.24 10.42 -39.46
CA ARG A 102 38.34 11.28 -39.02
C ARG A 102 39.69 10.81 -39.60
N LYS A 103 40.67 11.69 -39.50
CA LYS A 103 42.02 11.41 -39.93
C LYS A 103 42.66 10.20 -39.28
N ASP A 104 42.27 9.89 -38.05
CA ASP A 104 42.74 8.72 -37.30
C ASP A 104 42.06 7.40 -37.70
N GLY A 105 41.15 7.42 -38.65
CA GLY A 105 40.37 6.26 -39.10
C GLY A 105 39.15 5.95 -38.27
N SER A 106 38.81 6.73 -37.26
CA SER A 106 37.53 6.63 -36.54
C SER A 106 36.40 7.33 -37.31
N SER A 107 35.16 6.83 -37.16
CA SER A 107 33.98 7.44 -37.73
C SER A 107 33.12 8.08 -36.66
N PHE A 108 32.30 9.08 -37.04
CA PHE A 108 31.31 9.66 -36.16
C PHE A 108 30.01 9.95 -36.93
N PRO A 109 28.85 9.80 -36.31
CA PRO A 109 27.59 10.11 -36.94
C PRO A 109 27.47 11.63 -37.13
N VAL A 110 27.01 12.02 -38.29
CA VAL A 110 26.95 13.42 -38.67
C VAL A 110 25.56 13.79 -39.15
N HIS A 111 25.14 15.00 -38.79
CA HIS A 111 24.02 15.70 -39.42
C HIS A 111 24.61 16.84 -40.23
N TYR A 112 24.31 16.92 -41.51
CA TYR A 112 24.84 17.96 -42.34
C TYR A 112 23.85 18.46 -43.41
N SER A 113 24.06 19.72 -43.82
CA SER A 113 23.38 20.32 -44.95
C SER A 113 24.42 20.72 -46.02
N SER A 114 24.05 20.59 -47.26
CA SER A 114 24.84 21.07 -48.43
C SER A 114 24.03 22.07 -49.21
N THR A 115 24.53 23.28 -49.37
CA THR A 115 23.84 24.41 -49.98
C THR A 115 24.67 24.96 -51.14
N PRO A 116 24.09 25.09 -52.37
CA PRO A 116 24.79 25.65 -53.53
C PRO A 116 25.04 27.15 -53.35
N VAL A 117 26.20 27.60 -53.80
CA VAL A 117 26.59 29.00 -53.78
C VAL A 117 26.60 29.55 -55.20
N TYR A 118 25.86 30.62 -55.43
CA TYR A 118 25.74 31.27 -56.72
C TYR A 118 26.38 32.66 -56.72
N ARG A 119 26.99 33.05 -57.86
CA ARG A 119 27.43 34.40 -58.17
C ARG A 119 26.95 34.74 -59.59
N ASP A 120 26.33 35.89 -59.80
CA ASP A 120 25.79 36.33 -61.07
C ASP A 120 24.96 35.23 -61.75
N ASN A 121 24.13 34.55 -60.97
CA ASN A 121 23.27 33.44 -61.36
C ASN A 121 24.03 32.20 -61.90
N LYS A 122 25.34 32.07 -61.63
CA LYS A 122 26.16 30.88 -61.93
C LYS A 122 26.56 30.19 -60.69
N LEU A 123 26.41 28.85 -60.65
CA LEU A 123 26.90 28.05 -59.56
C LEU A 123 28.43 28.17 -59.50
N ILE A 124 28.99 28.51 -58.36
CA ILE A 124 30.42 28.66 -58.15
C ILE A 124 30.99 27.65 -57.15
N GLY A 125 30.11 26.95 -56.41
CA GLY A 125 30.52 25.96 -55.43
C GLY A 125 29.38 25.55 -54.49
N VAL A 126 29.71 24.83 -53.44
CA VAL A 126 28.79 24.40 -52.37
C VAL A 126 29.38 24.70 -51.03
N VAL A 127 28.54 25.04 -50.06
CA VAL A 127 28.90 25.09 -48.64
C VAL A 127 28.19 23.92 -47.94
N ALA A 128 28.96 23.10 -47.21
CA ALA A 128 28.44 22.07 -46.30
C ALA A 128 28.65 22.54 -44.85
N ILE A 129 27.57 22.47 -44.06
CA ILE A 129 27.58 22.72 -42.64
C ILE A 129 27.26 21.39 -41.95
N PHE A 130 28.06 20.93 -41.00
CA PHE A 130 27.87 19.67 -40.35
C PHE A 130 28.09 19.74 -38.85
N ARG A 131 27.43 18.83 -38.14
CA ARG A 131 27.51 18.68 -36.68
C ARG A 131 27.70 17.23 -36.31
N ASP A 132 28.61 16.96 -35.38
CA ASP A 132 28.77 15.65 -34.74
C ASP A 132 27.58 15.42 -33.80
N ILE A 133 26.81 14.37 -34.05
CA ILE A 133 25.62 14.01 -33.28
C ILE A 133 25.88 12.79 -32.37
N SER A 134 27.12 12.43 -32.07
CA SER A 134 27.48 11.29 -31.22
C SER A 134 26.88 11.38 -29.83
N ILE A 135 27.03 12.54 -29.17
CA ILE A 135 26.47 12.78 -27.83
C ILE A 135 24.94 12.71 -27.85
N GLN A 136 24.31 13.29 -28.86
CA GLN A 136 22.85 13.27 -29.01
C GLN A 136 22.34 11.83 -29.15
N LYS A 137 22.96 11.01 -30.02
CA LYS A 137 22.57 9.59 -30.20
C LYS A 137 22.81 8.76 -28.94
N GLN A 138 23.91 8.97 -28.23
CA GLN A 138 24.18 8.29 -26.95
C GLN A 138 23.15 8.64 -25.90
N THR A 139 22.78 9.94 -25.77
CA THR A 139 21.76 10.40 -24.80
C THR A 139 20.39 9.80 -25.14
N GLU A 140 20.01 9.80 -26.41
CA GLU A 140 18.75 9.22 -26.87
C GLU A 140 18.68 7.71 -26.57
N GLN A 141 19.77 6.98 -26.83
CA GLN A 141 19.85 5.55 -26.56
C GLN A 141 19.76 5.28 -25.04
N SER A 142 20.49 6.04 -24.23
CA SER A 142 20.43 5.92 -22.77
C SER A 142 19.02 6.21 -22.23
N LEU A 143 18.35 7.23 -22.76
CA LEU A 143 16.98 7.57 -22.38
C LEU A 143 16.01 6.45 -22.75
N ARG A 144 16.12 5.88 -23.95
CA ARG A 144 15.29 4.74 -24.38
C ARG A 144 15.49 3.53 -23.47
N GLN A 145 16.74 3.23 -23.10
CA GLN A 145 17.04 2.12 -22.17
C GLN A 145 16.44 2.38 -20.79
N ALA A 146 16.58 3.59 -20.25
CA ALA A 146 16.02 3.96 -18.97
C ALA A 146 14.46 3.87 -18.96
N LEU A 147 13.81 4.34 -20.02
CA LEU A 147 12.35 4.24 -20.17
C LEU A 147 11.89 2.78 -20.21
N ALA A 148 12.56 1.92 -20.98
CA ALA A 148 12.25 0.49 -21.06
C ALA A 148 12.42 -0.20 -19.69
N GLN A 149 13.45 0.16 -18.93
CA GLN A 149 13.67 -0.38 -17.59
C GLN A 149 12.60 0.08 -16.60
N VAL A 150 12.20 1.34 -16.62
CA VAL A 150 11.11 1.87 -15.78
C VAL A 150 9.80 1.17 -16.09
N GLN A 151 9.51 0.96 -17.37
CA GLN A 151 8.28 0.27 -17.79
C GLN A 151 8.27 -1.19 -17.33
N ALA A 152 9.36 -1.92 -17.50
CA ALA A 152 9.48 -3.31 -17.04
C ALA A 152 9.32 -3.43 -15.51
N LEU A 153 9.94 -2.54 -14.73
CA LEU A 153 9.79 -2.49 -13.27
C LEU A 153 8.37 -2.16 -12.85
N SER A 154 7.69 -1.25 -13.55
CA SER A 154 6.29 -0.90 -13.29
C SER A 154 5.34 -2.08 -13.53
N GLU A 155 5.53 -2.84 -14.61
CA GLU A 155 4.76 -4.05 -14.91
C GLU A 155 5.03 -5.16 -13.88
N GLN A 156 6.28 -5.34 -13.47
CA GLN A 156 6.64 -6.30 -12.42
C GLN A 156 5.97 -5.93 -11.09
N LEU A 157 6.04 -4.67 -10.66
CA LEU A 157 5.40 -4.20 -9.44
C LEU A 157 3.87 -4.33 -9.49
N ALA A 158 3.25 -4.05 -10.64
CA ALA A 158 1.81 -4.24 -10.82
C ALA A 158 1.41 -5.72 -10.70
N SER A 159 2.19 -6.61 -11.30
CA SER A 159 1.97 -8.07 -11.22
C SER A 159 2.16 -8.60 -9.79
N GLU A 160 3.22 -8.18 -9.10
CA GLU A 160 3.47 -8.55 -7.71
C GLU A 160 2.39 -8.02 -6.76
N ASN A 161 1.95 -6.79 -6.97
CA ASN A 161 0.85 -6.19 -6.20
C ASN A 161 -0.46 -6.93 -6.44
N HIS A 162 -0.77 -7.28 -7.69
CA HIS A 162 -1.94 -8.09 -8.02
C HIS A 162 -1.87 -9.49 -7.38
N TYR A 163 -0.70 -10.14 -7.42
CA TYR A 163 -0.48 -11.43 -6.76
C TYR A 163 -0.66 -11.34 -5.24
N LEU A 164 -0.06 -10.34 -4.59
CA LEU A 164 -0.20 -10.12 -3.16
C LEU A 164 -1.64 -9.78 -2.75
N GLN A 165 -2.36 -9.00 -3.57
CA GLN A 165 -3.78 -8.71 -3.36
C GLN A 165 -4.64 -9.97 -3.51
N ALA A 166 -4.38 -10.81 -4.50
CA ALA A 166 -5.07 -12.08 -4.69
C ALA A 166 -4.78 -13.05 -3.54
N GLU A 167 -3.54 -13.15 -3.07
CA GLU A 167 -3.17 -13.97 -1.91
C GLU A 167 -3.81 -13.45 -0.61
N LEU A 168 -3.91 -12.14 -0.43
CA LEU A 168 -4.65 -11.53 0.68
C LEU A 168 -6.16 -11.79 0.57
N ALA A 169 -6.74 -11.70 -0.62
CA ALA A 169 -8.15 -11.99 -0.86
C ALA A 169 -8.47 -13.47 -0.59
N ASP A 170 -7.59 -14.38 -0.97
CA ASP A 170 -7.75 -15.83 -0.70
C ASP A 170 -7.60 -16.16 0.79
N LYS A 171 -6.73 -15.44 1.52
CA LYS A 171 -6.59 -15.53 2.98
C LYS A 171 -7.75 -14.89 3.76
N THR A 172 -8.49 -13.95 3.15
CA THR A 172 -9.57 -13.22 3.83
C THR A 172 -10.94 -13.89 3.72
N GLY A 173 -11.08 -15.01 2.99
CA GLY A 173 -12.32 -15.79 2.89
C GLY A 173 -13.49 -14.99 2.29
N ASP A 174 -14.62 -15.68 2.08
CA ASP A 174 -15.86 -15.04 1.63
C ASP A 174 -16.22 -13.84 2.50
N VAL A 175 -16.35 -12.67 1.87
CA VAL A 175 -16.65 -11.39 2.52
C VAL A 175 -18.12 -11.31 2.93
N ASP A 176 -18.91 -12.34 2.65
CA ASP A 176 -20.33 -12.36 2.93
C ASP A 176 -20.63 -12.47 4.43
N ILE A 177 -21.47 -11.55 4.92
CA ILE A 177 -22.00 -11.60 6.27
C ILE A 177 -23.05 -12.73 6.32
N SER A 178 -22.65 -13.88 6.92
CA SER A 178 -23.56 -15.02 7.09
C SER A 178 -24.58 -14.75 8.19
N GLY A 179 -25.84 -15.03 7.90
CA GLY A 179 -26.94 -14.95 8.84
C GLY A 179 -28.22 -14.43 8.21
N SER A 180 -29.34 -15.06 8.58
CA SER A 180 -30.69 -14.75 8.10
C SER A 180 -31.60 -14.17 9.18
N SER A 181 -31.07 -13.93 10.39
CA SER A 181 -31.83 -13.34 11.51
C SER A 181 -32.32 -11.94 11.22
N ALA A 182 -33.38 -11.51 11.87
CA ALA A 182 -33.97 -10.18 11.70
C ALA A 182 -32.95 -9.07 12.04
N VAL A 183 -32.12 -9.29 13.07
CA VAL A 183 -31.10 -8.33 13.51
C VAL A 183 -29.98 -8.16 12.48
N ILE A 184 -29.54 -9.26 11.86
CA ILE A 184 -28.52 -9.23 10.78
C ILE A 184 -29.09 -8.58 9.52
N ARG A 185 -30.30 -8.92 9.12
CA ARG A 185 -30.96 -8.29 7.97
C ARG A 185 -31.10 -6.78 8.15
N HIS A 186 -31.47 -6.33 9.35
CA HIS A 186 -31.54 -4.89 9.66
C HIS A 186 -30.17 -4.21 9.54
N MET A 187 -29.13 -4.83 10.08
CA MET A 187 -27.75 -4.31 9.96
C MET A 187 -27.30 -4.24 8.49
N ILE A 188 -27.58 -5.27 7.68
CA ILE A 188 -27.26 -5.27 6.24
C ILE A 188 -28.03 -4.15 5.50
N GLN A 189 -29.29 -3.89 5.84
CA GLN A 189 -30.04 -2.77 5.28
C GLN A 189 -29.37 -1.41 5.62
N GLN A 190 -28.91 -1.23 6.86
CA GLN A 190 -28.17 -0.03 7.24
C GLN A 190 -26.86 0.10 6.44
N LEU A 191 -26.14 -0.99 6.22
CA LEU A 191 -24.95 -1.00 5.37
C LEU A 191 -25.26 -0.52 3.95
N HIS A 192 -26.29 -1.05 3.32
CA HIS A 192 -26.70 -0.63 1.98
C HIS A 192 -27.10 0.85 1.90
N MET A 193 -27.79 1.38 2.92
CA MET A 193 -28.17 2.80 2.97
C MET A 193 -26.96 3.72 3.00
N VAL A 194 -25.93 3.38 3.80
CA VAL A 194 -24.77 4.27 3.98
C VAL A 194 -23.63 3.99 2.98
N ALA A 195 -23.64 2.85 2.30
CA ALA A 195 -22.55 2.41 1.44
C ALA A 195 -22.19 3.43 0.35
N ASN A 196 -23.19 4.03 -0.30
CA ASN A 196 -23.02 4.96 -1.40
C ASN A 196 -22.74 6.42 -0.96
N THR A 197 -22.57 6.67 0.35
CA THR A 197 -22.22 7.98 0.90
C THR A 197 -20.75 8.00 1.34
N ASP A 198 -20.18 9.20 1.47
CA ASP A 198 -18.84 9.37 2.06
C ASP A 198 -18.91 9.65 3.57
N SER A 199 -20.08 9.46 4.19
CA SER A 199 -20.28 9.68 5.63
C SER A 199 -19.37 8.76 6.45
N THR A 200 -18.86 9.28 7.56
CA THR A 200 -18.14 8.49 8.57
C THR A 200 -19.08 7.47 9.19
N VAL A 201 -18.62 6.23 9.29
CA VAL A 201 -19.38 5.12 9.89
C VAL A 201 -18.67 4.65 11.15
N LEU A 202 -19.42 4.56 12.25
CA LEU A 202 -18.94 4.02 13.52
C LEU A 202 -19.56 2.63 13.74
N ILE A 203 -18.73 1.59 13.70
CA ILE A 203 -19.14 0.20 13.92
C ILE A 203 -18.96 -0.14 15.39
N CYS A 204 -20.05 -0.34 16.11
CA CYS A 204 -20.04 -0.72 17.52
C CYS A 204 -20.38 -2.20 17.70
N GLY A 205 -19.71 -2.88 18.62
CA GLY A 205 -20.04 -4.27 18.95
C GLY A 205 -18.94 -4.94 19.75
N GLU A 206 -19.30 -5.99 20.44
CA GLU A 206 -18.37 -6.75 21.29
C GLU A 206 -17.18 -7.33 20.52
N ASN A 207 -16.15 -7.73 21.25
CA ASN A 207 -15.00 -8.40 20.65
C ASN A 207 -15.40 -9.72 19.98
N GLY A 208 -14.87 -9.94 18.76
CA GLY A 208 -15.13 -11.18 18.02
C GLY A 208 -16.48 -11.25 17.31
N THR A 209 -17.28 -10.15 17.25
CA THR A 209 -18.58 -10.12 16.52
C THR A 209 -18.43 -10.03 15.00
N GLY A 210 -17.24 -9.64 14.48
CA GLY A 210 -16.98 -9.50 13.04
C GLY A 210 -17.02 -8.05 12.54
N LYS A 211 -16.68 -7.06 13.38
CA LYS A 211 -16.63 -5.62 13.00
C LYS A 211 -15.80 -5.35 11.73
N GLU A 212 -14.65 -6.01 11.59
CA GLU A 212 -13.81 -5.90 10.40
C GLU A 212 -14.51 -6.42 9.14
N LEU A 213 -15.25 -7.53 9.23
CA LEU A 213 -16.03 -8.06 8.12
C LEU A 213 -17.11 -7.07 7.67
N VAL A 214 -17.76 -6.40 8.63
CA VAL A 214 -18.75 -5.36 8.34
C VAL A 214 -18.10 -4.17 7.64
N ALA A 215 -16.90 -3.74 8.06
CA ALA A 215 -16.17 -2.65 7.41
C ALA A 215 -15.75 -3.02 5.97
N ARG A 216 -15.31 -4.25 5.74
CA ARG A 216 -14.96 -4.77 4.39
C ARG A 216 -16.17 -4.80 3.46
N ASN A 217 -17.32 -5.30 3.96
CA ASN A 217 -18.58 -5.28 3.21
C ASN A 217 -18.99 -3.86 2.84
N LEU A 218 -18.92 -2.93 3.79
CA LEU A 218 -19.21 -1.53 3.55
C LEU A 218 -18.34 -0.93 2.45
N HIS A 219 -17.05 -1.25 2.44
CA HIS A 219 -16.13 -0.80 1.39
C HIS A 219 -16.50 -1.40 0.03
N GLN A 220 -16.77 -2.71 -0.05
CA GLN A 220 -17.15 -3.39 -1.29
C GLN A 220 -18.46 -2.89 -1.90
N LEU A 221 -19.41 -2.50 -1.06
CA LEU A 221 -20.68 -1.91 -1.48
C LEU A 221 -20.57 -0.42 -1.85
N SER A 222 -19.43 0.20 -1.61
CA SER A 222 -19.23 1.65 -1.79
C SER A 222 -18.80 2.01 -3.21
N ARG A 223 -18.86 3.32 -3.51
CA ARG A 223 -18.29 3.89 -4.75
C ARG A 223 -16.77 3.76 -4.82
N ARG A 224 -16.11 3.47 -3.69
CA ARG A 224 -14.65 3.35 -3.56
C ARG A 224 -14.17 1.89 -3.55
N LYS A 225 -15.02 0.92 -3.96
CA LYS A 225 -14.73 -0.52 -3.94
C LYS A 225 -13.45 -0.91 -4.70
N ASP A 226 -13.12 -0.18 -5.79
CA ASP A 226 -11.94 -0.42 -6.63
C ASP A 226 -10.71 0.39 -6.16
N LYS A 227 -10.82 1.11 -5.03
CA LYS A 227 -9.76 1.89 -4.40
C LYS A 227 -9.21 1.16 -3.17
N PRO A 228 -8.04 1.55 -2.65
CA PRO A 228 -7.47 0.85 -1.51
C PRO A 228 -8.36 0.95 -0.26
N MET A 229 -8.47 -0.16 0.46
CA MET A 229 -8.95 -0.18 1.84
C MET A 229 -7.77 -0.44 2.76
N ILE A 230 -7.41 0.57 3.55
CA ILE A 230 -6.32 0.48 4.52
C ILE A 230 -6.91 0.24 5.90
N SER A 231 -6.51 -0.85 6.56
CA SER A 231 -6.95 -1.22 7.90
C SER A 231 -5.83 -0.97 8.91
N VAL A 232 -6.16 -0.38 10.05
CA VAL A 232 -5.26 -0.14 11.18
C VAL A 232 -5.94 -0.55 12.46
N ASN A 233 -5.32 -1.47 13.21
CA ASN A 233 -5.76 -1.79 14.57
C ASN A 233 -5.01 -0.87 15.55
N CYS A 234 -5.75 0.03 16.21
CA CYS A 234 -5.17 1.02 17.10
C CYS A 234 -4.63 0.41 18.41
N ALA A 235 -5.09 -0.78 18.80
CA ALA A 235 -4.60 -1.49 19.98
C ALA A 235 -3.29 -2.27 19.75
N ALA A 236 -2.87 -2.46 18.49
CA ALA A 236 -1.71 -3.27 18.15
C ALA A 236 -0.37 -2.55 18.33
N PHE A 237 -0.37 -1.24 18.52
CA PHE A 237 0.83 -0.41 18.55
C PHE A 237 0.92 0.40 19.87
N SER A 238 2.15 0.74 20.28
CA SER A 238 2.34 1.78 21.29
C SER A 238 1.90 3.15 20.73
N ALA A 239 1.54 4.11 21.59
CA ALA A 239 1.00 5.41 21.18
C ALA A 239 1.89 6.14 20.15
N SER A 240 3.21 6.17 20.38
CA SER A 240 4.17 6.83 19.48
C SER A 240 4.31 6.12 18.13
N LEU A 241 4.29 4.79 18.12
CA LEU A 241 4.34 4.00 16.88
C LEU A 241 3.03 4.13 16.10
N LEU A 242 1.89 4.18 16.78
CA LEU A 242 0.59 4.36 16.15
C LEU A 242 0.49 5.70 15.42
N GLU A 243 0.97 6.78 16.03
CA GLU A 243 1.01 8.09 15.37
C GLU A 243 1.91 8.07 14.13
N SER A 244 3.08 7.45 14.24
CA SER A 244 3.98 7.29 13.09
C SER A 244 3.39 6.43 11.97
N GLU A 245 2.65 5.36 12.29
CA GLU A 245 1.93 4.56 11.29
C GLU A 245 0.78 5.34 10.66
N LEU A 246 -0.02 6.08 11.44
CA LEU A 246 -1.18 6.81 10.92
C LEU A 246 -0.76 8.00 10.05
N PHE A 247 0.11 8.87 10.57
CA PHE A 247 0.44 10.15 9.95
C PHE A 247 1.75 10.12 9.13
N GLY A 248 2.57 9.05 9.29
CA GLY A 248 3.90 9.01 8.69
C GLY A 248 4.90 9.91 9.45
N HIS A 249 6.15 9.88 9.01
CA HIS A 249 7.21 10.69 9.62
C HIS A 249 8.25 11.14 8.60
N GLU A 250 8.84 12.28 8.87
CA GLU A 250 10.01 12.79 8.16
C GLU A 250 11.29 12.17 8.74
N LYS A 251 12.35 12.16 7.94
CA LYS A 251 13.68 11.74 8.41
C LYS A 251 14.11 12.59 9.62
N GLY A 252 14.46 11.93 10.73
CA GLY A 252 14.89 12.60 11.97
C GLY A 252 13.75 13.00 12.92
N ALA A 253 12.49 12.65 12.64
CA ALA A 253 11.34 13.00 13.48
C ALA A 253 11.44 12.43 14.93
N PHE A 254 12.08 11.28 15.09
CA PHE A 254 12.36 10.66 16.39
C PHE A 254 13.60 9.76 16.31
N THR A 255 14.09 9.28 17.46
CA THR A 255 15.24 8.35 17.52
C THR A 255 14.91 7.05 16.81
N GLY A 256 15.53 6.82 15.64
CA GLY A 256 15.26 5.68 14.76
C GLY A 256 14.59 6.03 13.43
N ALA A 257 14.13 7.26 13.21
CA ALA A 257 13.60 7.74 11.94
C ALA A 257 14.71 8.00 10.91
N THR A 258 15.29 6.95 10.35
CA THR A 258 16.42 7.05 9.40
C THR A 258 16.01 7.50 8.01
N GLN A 259 14.75 7.27 7.63
CA GLN A 259 14.16 7.59 6.33
C GLN A 259 12.76 8.19 6.53
N GLN A 260 12.28 8.93 5.53
CA GLN A 260 10.89 9.36 5.44
C GLN A 260 9.97 8.16 5.20
N ARG A 261 8.80 8.13 5.86
CA ARG A 261 7.79 7.08 5.65
C ARG A 261 6.40 7.67 5.50
N LYS A 262 5.67 7.23 4.47
CA LYS A 262 4.26 7.60 4.27
C LYS A 262 3.38 6.95 5.32
N GLY A 263 2.42 7.72 5.85
CA GLY A 263 1.43 7.25 6.79
C GLY A 263 0.23 6.56 6.14
N ARG A 264 -0.60 5.92 6.96
CA ARG A 264 -1.81 5.21 6.52
C ARG A 264 -2.85 6.14 5.89
N PHE A 265 -2.91 7.40 6.33
CA PHE A 265 -3.76 8.43 5.71
C PHE A 265 -3.35 8.71 4.26
N GLU A 266 -2.05 8.79 3.97
CA GLU A 266 -1.56 8.96 2.59
C GLU A 266 -1.86 7.73 1.73
N LEU A 267 -1.65 6.52 2.28
CA LEU A 267 -1.90 5.26 1.57
C LEU A 267 -3.38 5.02 1.29
N ALA A 268 -4.28 5.58 2.14
CA ALA A 268 -5.72 5.46 1.95
C ALA A 268 -6.31 6.55 1.03
N HIS A 269 -5.48 7.40 0.44
CA HIS A 269 -5.95 8.49 -0.43
C HIS A 269 -6.87 7.98 -1.55
N GLN A 270 -8.02 8.65 -1.75
CA GLN A 270 -9.13 8.25 -2.64
C GLN A 270 -9.83 6.93 -2.24
N GLY A 271 -9.39 6.26 -1.18
CA GLY A 271 -9.91 4.99 -0.71
C GLY A 271 -10.69 5.07 0.60
N THR A 272 -10.61 3.99 1.37
CA THR A 272 -11.24 3.86 2.69
C THR A 272 -10.18 3.59 3.76
N LEU A 273 -10.20 4.34 4.84
CA LEU A 273 -9.40 4.06 6.04
C LEU A 273 -10.31 3.43 7.10
N PHE A 274 -9.96 2.23 7.54
CA PHE A 274 -10.63 1.54 8.63
C PHE A 274 -9.76 1.58 9.89
N LEU A 275 -10.27 2.21 10.94
CA LEU A 275 -9.65 2.28 12.26
C LEU A 275 -10.36 1.31 13.21
N ASP A 276 -9.74 0.16 13.50
CA ASP A 276 -10.26 -0.77 14.50
C ASP A 276 -9.78 -0.38 15.89
N GLU A 277 -10.64 -0.56 16.89
CA GLU A 277 -10.42 -0.21 18.30
C GLU A 277 -10.01 1.27 18.49
N VAL A 278 -10.77 2.17 17.88
CA VAL A 278 -10.50 3.63 17.91
C VAL A 278 -10.49 4.21 19.34
N ALA A 279 -11.11 3.53 20.30
CA ALA A 279 -11.11 3.90 21.71
C ALA A 279 -9.73 3.83 22.37
N GLU A 280 -8.77 3.15 21.76
CA GLU A 280 -7.39 2.96 22.29
C GLU A 280 -6.42 4.07 21.82
N LEU A 281 -6.91 5.03 21.02
CA LEU A 281 -6.14 6.20 20.61
C LEU A 281 -5.75 7.08 21.81
N SER A 282 -4.52 7.56 21.87
CA SER A 282 -4.10 8.59 22.80
C SER A 282 -4.85 9.92 22.54
N LEU A 283 -5.03 10.75 23.55
CA LEU A 283 -5.69 12.07 23.40
C LEU A 283 -4.99 12.96 22.35
N GLU A 284 -3.66 12.80 22.20
CA GLU A 284 -2.91 13.51 21.17
C GLU A 284 -3.27 12.99 19.77
N ALA A 285 -3.26 11.68 19.55
CA ALA A 285 -3.67 11.07 18.29
C ALA A 285 -5.15 11.39 17.95
N GLN A 286 -6.03 11.44 18.95
CA GLN A 286 -7.42 11.86 18.77
C GLN A 286 -7.53 13.30 18.26
N SER A 287 -6.70 14.22 18.75
CA SER A 287 -6.67 15.62 18.28
C SER A 287 -6.22 15.73 16.83
N LYS A 288 -5.18 14.97 16.47
CA LYS A 288 -4.69 14.92 15.08
C LYS A 288 -5.73 14.28 14.14
N LEU A 289 -6.36 13.19 14.57
CA LEU A 289 -7.44 12.53 13.81
C LEU A 289 -8.62 13.48 13.57
N LEU A 290 -9.03 14.23 14.59
CA LEU A 290 -10.10 15.22 14.46
C LEU A 290 -9.78 16.25 13.37
N ARG A 291 -8.53 16.76 13.36
CA ARG A 291 -8.07 17.72 12.34
C ARG A 291 -8.15 17.12 10.94
N VAL A 292 -7.70 15.87 10.76
CA VAL A 292 -7.81 15.19 9.45
C VAL A 292 -9.27 15.04 8.99
N ILE A 293 -10.17 14.69 9.89
CA ILE A 293 -11.60 14.54 9.55
C ILE A 293 -12.23 15.88 9.14
N GLN A 294 -11.80 16.99 9.76
CA GLN A 294 -12.38 18.32 9.53
C GLN A 294 -11.79 19.02 8.32
N GLU A 295 -10.45 18.96 8.18
CA GLU A 295 -9.68 19.73 7.19
C GLU A 295 -9.29 18.89 5.95
N GLN A 296 -9.45 17.57 6.02
CA GLN A 296 -8.96 16.62 5.00
C GLN A 296 -7.47 16.82 4.70
N SER A 297 -6.72 17.19 5.72
CA SER A 297 -5.29 17.46 5.63
C SER A 297 -4.58 17.18 6.96
N PHE A 298 -3.29 16.89 6.88
CA PHE A 298 -2.44 16.67 8.04
C PHE A 298 -0.97 16.96 7.71
N GLU A 299 -0.12 16.91 8.72
CA GLU A 299 1.34 17.03 8.61
C GLU A 299 1.98 15.74 9.12
N ARG A 300 3.07 15.29 8.49
CA ARG A 300 3.86 14.16 9.01
C ARG A 300 4.53 14.53 10.32
N LEU A 301 4.82 13.52 11.14
CA LEU A 301 5.60 13.74 12.36
C LEU A 301 6.98 14.34 12.02
N GLY A 302 7.31 15.45 12.67
CA GLY A 302 8.56 16.18 12.42
C GLY A 302 8.59 16.99 11.11
N GLY A 303 7.49 17.03 10.35
CA GLY A 303 7.35 17.83 9.15
C GLY A 303 6.43 19.03 9.33
N SER A 304 6.51 19.98 8.39
CA SER A 304 5.64 21.16 8.31
C SER A 304 4.86 21.24 6.99
N GLU A 305 4.99 20.23 6.13
CA GLU A 305 4.28 20.16 4.86
C GLU A 305 2.86 19.67 5.09
N THR A 306 1.86 20.45 4.65
CA THR A 306 0.46 20.07 4.73
C THR A 306 0.08 19.16 3.58
N ILE A 307 -0.32 17.93 3.89
CA ILE A 307 -0.70 16.89 2.95
C ILE A 307 -2.23 16.79 2.90
N LYS A 308 -2.82 17.00 1.73
CA LYS A 308 -4.26 16.88 1.52
C LYS A 308 -4.61 15.43 1.16
N VAL A 309 -5.67 14.90 1.80
CA VAL A 309 -6.16 13.54 1.57
C VAL A 309 -7.68 13.55 1.40
N ASP A 310 -8.16 12.77 0.46
CA ASP A 310 -9.57 12.46 0.29
C ASP A 310 -9.78 11.01 0.71
N ILE A 311 -10.37 10.78 1.89
CA ILE A 311 -10.58 9.45 2.45
C ILE A 311 -12.01 9.28 2.95
N ARG A 312 -12.54 8.07 2.82
CA ARG A 312 -13.71 7.65 3.57
C ARG A 312 -13.26 7.00 4.88
N LEU A 313 -13.72 7.51 6.01
CA LEU A 313 -13.36 6.98 7.32
C LEU A 313 -14.43 6.01 7.83
N VAL A 314 -13.98 4.82 8.27
CA VAL A 314 -14.77 3.84 9.01
C VAL A 314 -14.03 3.55 10.31
N ALA A 315 -14.71 3.70 11.44
CA ALA A 315 -14.14 3.43 12.76
C ALA A 315 -14.88 2.29 13.45
N ALA A 316 -14.18 1.49 14.25
CA ALA A 316 -14.78 0.44 15.04
C ALA A 316 -14.35 0.53 16.51
N SER A 317 -15.25 0.15 17.43
CA SER A 317 -14.96 0.06 18.86
C SER A 317 -15.80 -1.03 19.50
N HIS A 318 -15.21 -1.73 20.47
CA HIS A 318 -15.95 -2.60 21.39
C HIS A 318 -16.34 -1.86 22.69
N HIS A 319 -15.74 -0.70 22.93
CA HIS A 319 -16.07 0.16 24.05
C HIS A 319 -17.23 1.12 23.73
N ASP A 320 -17.99 1.43 24.73
CA ASP A 320 -18.93 2.56 24.71
C ASP A 320 -18.12 3.86 24.74
N LEU A 321 -18.04 4.53 23.60
CA LEU A 321 -17.26 5.78 23.47
C LEU A 321 -17.79 6.91 24.34
N LEU A 322 -19.11 6.97 24.61
CA LEU A 322 -19.68 7.99 25.52
C LEU A 322 -19.16 7.80 26.94
N LYS A 323 -19.13 6.56 27.44
CA LYS A 323 -18.54 6.28 28.75
C LYS A 323 -17.04 6.61 28.81
N ARG A 324 -16.31 6.40 27.71
CA ARG A 324 -14.89 6.81 27.63
C ARG A 324 -14.76 8.34 27.63
N VAL A 325 -15.70 9.08 27.06
CA VAL A 325 -15.74 10.55 27.15
C VAL A 325 -15.97 11.01 28.60
N GLU A 326 -16.94 10.41 29.31
CA GLU A 326 -17.19 10.70 30.71
C GLU A 326 -15.99 10.45 31.61
N GLN A 327 -15.18 9.45 31.26
CA GLN A 327 -13.94 9.12 31.96
C GLN A 327 -12.74 10.01 31.56
N GLY A 328 -12.91 10.93 30.62
CA GLY A 328 -11.83 11.78 30.11
C GLY A 328 -10.80 11.06 29.23
N LEU A 329 -11.10 9.84 28.78
CA LEU A 329 -10.22 9.00 27.93
C LEU A 329 -10.50 9.18 26.44
N PHE A 330 -11.61 9.82 26.08
CA PHE A 330 -11.99 10.11 24.69
C PHE A 330 -12.57 11.53 24.57
N ARG A 331 -12.27 12.21 23.48
CA ARG A 331 -12.72 13.59 23.25
C ARG A 331 -14.16 13.60 22.75
N MET A 332 -14.97 14.49 23.30
CA MET A 332 -16.37 14.67 22.90
C MET A 332 -16.51 15.17 21.45
N ASP A 333 -15.63 16.07 21.02
CA ASP A 333 -15.65 16.62 19.65
C ASP A 333 -15.35 15.54 18.60
N LEU A 334 -14.39 14.67 18.86
CA LEU A 334 -14.09 13.52 17.99
C LEU A 334 -15.24 12.52 17.98
N TYR A 335 -15.85 12.24 19.14
CA TYR A 335 -17.01 11.35 19.21
C TYR A 335 -18.13 11.78 18.25
N TYR A 336 -18.52 13.06 18.25
CA TYR A 336 -19.58 13.54 17.34
C TYR A 336 -19.18 13.47 15.86
N ARG A 337 -17.91 13.57 15.54
CA ARG A 337 -17.41 13.44 14.15
C ARG A 337 -17.32 11.99 13.68
N LEU A 338 -17.10 11.03 14.58
CA LEU A 338 -17.12 9.60 14.27
C LEU A 338 -18.53 9.03 14.28
N ASN A 339 -19.39 9.46 15.18
CA ASN A 339 -20.74 8.93 15.38
C ASN A 339 -21.79 9.59 14.45
N VAL A 340 -21.44 9.73 13.16
CA VAL A 340 -22.38 10.27 12.15
C VAL A 340 -23.38 9.20 11.74
N PHE A 341 -22.92 7.99 11.45
CA PHE A 341 -23.75 6.84 11.13
C PHE A 341 -23.31 5.62 11.95
N PRO A 342 -23.95 5.36 13.11
CA PRO A 342 -23.63 4.20 13.92
C PRO A 342 -24.23 2.92 13.35
N ILE A 343 -23.44 1.85 13.31
CA ILE A 343 -23.89 0.49 12.99
C ILE A 343 -23.59 -0.39 14.17
N GLN A 344 -24.63 -1.02 14.73
CA GLN A 344 -24.49 -1.95 15.83
C GLN A 344 -24.36 -3.37 15.32
N VAL A 345 -23.22 -4.02 15.59
CA VAL A 345 -23.02 -5.45 15.27
C VAL A 345 -23.54 -6.29 16.44
N PRO A 346 -24.59 -7.11 16.22
CA PRO A 346 -25.21 -7.87 17.31
C PRO A 346 -24.24 -8.96 17.83
N PRO A 347 -24.19 -9.18 19.15
CA PRO A 347 -23.46 -10.30 19.72
C PRO A 347 -24.10 -11.64 19.30
N LEU A 348 -23.28 -12.72 19.28
CA LEU A 348 -23.74 -14.03 18.78
C LEU A 348 -24.96 -14.57 19.55
N ARG A 349 -25.04 -14.31 20.87
CA ARG A 349 -26.20 -14.68 21.72
C ARG A 349 -27.52 -14.02 21.31
N ALA A 350 -27.49 -12.89 20.60
CA ALA A 350 -28.68 -12.21 20.10
C ALA A 350 -29.13 -12.69 18.72
N ARG A 351 -28.37 -13.62 18.10
CA ARG A 351 -28.63 -14.20 16.78
C ARG A 351 -28.35 -15.70 16.72
N LEU A 352 -28.72 -16.45 17.78
CA LEU A 352 -28.49 -17.90 17.85
C LEU A 352 -29.21 -18.68 16.74
N GLU A 353 -30.24 -18.13 16.15
CA GLU A 353 -30.92 -18.69 14.97
C GLU A 353 -30.00 -18.79 13.75
N ASP A 354 -28.96 -17.94 13.66
CA ASP A 354 -27.96 -18.00 12.58
C ASP A 354 -26.88 -19.06 12.83
N MET A 355 -26.86 -19.73 13.97
CA MET A 355 -25.82 -20.68 14.37
C MET A 355 -25.58 -21.80 13.33
N PRO A 356 -26.62 -22.45 12.76
CA PRO A 356 -26.39 -23.50 11.75
C PRO A 356 -25.70 -22.99 10.51
N GLU A 357 -26.07 -21.79 10.02
CA GLU A 357 -25.51 -21.17 8.83
C GLU A 357 -24.06 -20.73 9.09
N LEU A 358 -23.79 -20.09 10.23
CA LEU A 358 -22.44 -19.70 10.66
C LEU A 358 -21.51 -20.91 10.79
N VAL A 359 -21.98 -21.99 11.41
CA VAL A 359 -21.22 -23.24 11.53
C VAL A 359 -20.88 -23.80 10.14
N SER A 360 -21.86 -23.84 9.23
CA SER A 360 -21.64 -24.34 7.86
C SER A 360 -20.58 -23.50 7.13
N HIS A 361 -20.68 -22.18 7.21
CA HIS A 361 -19.73 -21.25 6.58
C HIS A 361 -18.31 -21.41 7.15
N ILE A 362 -18.18 -21.47 8.48
CA ILE A 362 -16.88 -21.66 9.14
C ILE A 362 -16.27 -23.02 8.76
N LEU A 363 -17.07 -24.09 8.73
CA LEU A 363 -16.59 -25.41 8.35
C LEU A 363 -16.15 -25.48 6.89
N HIS A 364 -16.83 -24.77 5.99
CA HIS A 364 -16.41 -24.67 4.60
C HIS A 364 -15.01 -24.06 4.48
N SER A 365 -14.76 -22.96 5.19
CA SER A 365 -13.45 -22.32 5.26
C SER A 365 -12.38 -23.23 5.89
N LEU A 366 -12.71 -23.91 7.00
CA LEU A 366 -11.81 -24.84 7.69
C LEU A 366 -11.47 -26.05 6.82
N ASN A 367 -12.42 -26.62 6.10
CA ASN A 367 -12.19 -27.72 5.17
C ASN A 367 -11.15 -27.36 4.11
N ARG A 368 -11.26 -26.16 3.53
CA ARG A 368 -10.31 -25.65 2.54
C ARG A 368 -8.91 -25.48 3.17
N LYS A 369 -8.84 -24.89 4.39
CA LYS A 369 -7.61 -24.63 5.10
C LYS A 369 -6.88 -25.91 5.58
N LEU A 370 -7.65 -26.89 6.09
CA LEU A 370 -7.12 -28.12 6.71
C LEU A 370 -7.07 -29.33 5.75
N GLY A 371 -7.57 -29.19 4.51
CA GLY A 371 -7.67 -30.30 3.57
C GLY A 371 -8.64 -31.41 4.04
N LYS A 372 -9.63 -31.08 4.90
CA LYS A 372 -10.61 -32.03 5.43
C LYS A 372 -11.94 -31.95 4.67
N LYS A 373 -12.82 -32.95 4.90
CA LYS A 373 -14.15 -33.03 4.28
C LYS A 373 -15.24 -33.15 5.36
N ILE A 374 -15.24 -32.22 6.31
CA ILE A 374 -16.23 -32.21 7.40
C ILE A 374 -17.55 -31.68 6.87
N ARG A 375 -18.63 -32.43 7.05
CA ARG A 375 -19.97 -32.10 6.51
C ARG A 375 -20.80 -31.26 7.46
N GLY A 376 -20.50 -31.30 8.78
CA GLY A 376 -21.29 -30.56 9.76
C GLY A 376 -20.96 -30.95 11.20
N VAL A 377 -21.76 -30.42 12.13
CA VAL A 377 -21.71 -30.71 13.56
C VAL A 377 -22.85 -31.63 13.93
N SER A 378 -22.64 -32.60 14.83
CA SER A 378 -23.67 -33.50 15.33
C SER A 378 -24.83 -32.72 15.97
N GLN A 379 -26.08 -33.25 15.91
CA GLN A 379 -27.24 -32.59 16.54
C GLN A 379 -27.02 -32.29 18.05
N LYS A 380 -26.34 -33.21 18.77
CA LYS A 380 -25.98 -33.03 20.18
C LYS A 380 -24.95 -31.90 20.33
N GLY A 381 -24.00 -31.80 19.42
CA GLY A 381 -23.03 -30.70 19.36
C GLY A 381 -23.70 -29.35 19.09
N LEU A 382 -24.61 -29.29 18.10
CA LEU A 382 -25.33 -28.05 17.76
C LEU A 382 -26.18 -27.55 18.94
N LYS A 383 -26.88 -28.46 19.66
CA LYS A 383 -27.62 -28.09 20.89
C LYS A 383 -26.70 -27.50 21.95
N LYS A 384 -25.48 -28.02 22.14
CA LYS A 384 -24.49 -27.45 23.06
C LYS A 384 -24.06 -26.05 22.63
N LEU A 385 -23.79 -25.85 21.32
CA LEU A 385 -23.42 -24.53 20.77
C LEU A 385 -24.55 -23.51 20.96
N MET A 386 -25.81 -23.89 20.76
CA MET A 386 -26.95 -22.99 20.94
C MET A 386 -27.24 -22.65 22.42
N ALA A 387 -26.83 -23.50 23.35
CA ALA A 387 -27.05 -23.25 24.79
C ALA A 387 -25.97 -22.38 25.45
N TYR A 388 -24.89 -22.06 24.74
CA TYR A 388 -23.76 -21.33 25.30
C TYR A 388 -23.89 -19.81 25.09
N SER A 389 -23.34 -18.99 26.00
CA SER A 389 -23.52 -17.54 26.04
C SER A 389 -22.62 -16.74 25.09
N TRP A 390 -21.57 -17.35 24.56
CA TRP A 390 -20.64 -16.81 23.57
C TRP A 390 -19.98 -15.48 23.97
N PRO A 391 -19.24 -15.41 25.08
CA PRO A 391 -18.55 -14.17 25.47
C PRO A 391 -17.52 -13.70 24.45
N GLY A 392 -16.88 -14.61 23.72
CA GLY A 392 -15.95 -14.31 22.63
C GLY A 392 -16.59 -14.31 21.25
N ASN A 393 -17.93 -14.37 21.16
CA ASN A 393 -18.72 -14.27 19.93
C ASN A 393 -18.26 -15.24 18.82
N VAL A 394 -18.23 -14.78 17.55
CA VAL A 394 -17.89 -15.60 16.37
C VAL A 394 -16.42 -16.07 16.43
N ARG A 395 -15.51 -15.26 16.97
CA ARG A 395 -14.10 -15.64 17.12
C ARG A 395 -13.93 -16.85 18.03
N GLU A 396 -14.68 -16.91 19.12
CA GLU A 396 -14.69 -18.07 20.02
C GLU A 396 -15.29 -19.30 19.33
N LEU A 397 -16.39 -19.12 18.60
CA LEU A 397 -17.00 -20.20 17.81
C LEU A 397 -16.02 -20.76 16.77
N GLN A 398 -15.32 -19.90 16.04
CA GLN A 398 -14.29 -20.32 15.08
C GLN A 398 -13.19 -21.14 15.74
N ASN A 399 -12.66 -20.67 16.88
CA ASN A 399 -11.61 -21.37 17.61
C ASN A 399 -12.07 -22.76 18.12
N ILE A 400 -13.31 -22.86 18.60
CA ILE A 400 -13.86 -24.15 19.04
C ILE A 400 -14.00 -25.09 17.84
N LEU A 401 -14.59 -24.63 16.75
CA LEU A 401 -14.77 -25.46 15.55
C LEU A 401 -13.43 -25.86 14.91
N GLU A 402 -12.44 -24.97 14.88
CA GLU A 402 -11.10 -25.27 14.38
C GLU A 402 -10.42 -26.34 15.23
N ARG A 403 -10.46 -26.20 16.56
CA ARG A 403 -9.92 -27.21 17.48
C ARG A 403 -10.57 -28.59 17.30
N GLU A 404 -11.91 -28.64 17.28
CA GLU A 404 -12.62 -29.89 17.09
C GLU A 404 -12.39 -30.46 15.68
N ALA A 405 -12.26 -29.61 14.66
CA ALA A 405 -11.93 -30.02 13.31
C ALA A 405 -10.53 -30.65 13.21
N ILE A 406 -9.54 -30.10 13.91
CA ILE A 406 -8.18 -30.66 13.96
C ILE A 406 -8.21 -32.05 14.59
N LEU A 407 -8.92 -32.23 15.70
CA LEU A 407 -8.99 -33.48 16.46
C LEU A 407 -9.88 -34.55 15.80
N SER A 408 -10.83 -34.15 14.96
CA SER A 408 -11.78 -35.07 14.33
C SER A 408 -11.13 -35.99 13.30
N GLN A 409 -11.48 -37.27 13.36
CA GLN A 409 -11.18 -38.30 12.35
C GLN A 409 -12.41 -38.63 11.49
N THR A 410 -13.55 -38.01 11.76
CA THR A 410 -14.84 -38.29 11.10
C THR A 410 -15.30 -37.06 10.30
N ASP A 411 -16.26 -37.28 9.41
CA ASP A 411 -16.90 -36.23 8.60
C ASP A 411 -17.98 -35.43 9.34
N ILE A 412 -18.29 -35.79 10.59
CA ILE A 412 -19.21 -35.08 11.49
C ILE A 412 -18.46 -34.68 12.78
N LEU A 413 -18.46 -33.41 13.13
CA LEU A 413 -17.85 -32.92 14.36
C LEU A 413 -18.68 -33.26 15.60
N HIS A 414 -18.01 -33.75 16.60
CA HIS A 414 -18.55 -33.93 17.94
C HIS A 414 -17.94 -32.85 18.85
N ILE A 415 -18.77 -31.98 19.42
CA ILE A 415 -18.30 -30.97 20.38
C ILE A 415 -18.09 -31.64 21.75
N HIS A 416 -16.82 -31.87 22.11
CA HIS A 416 -16.45 -32.59 23.34
C HIS A 416 -16.55 -31.70 24.55
N ALA A 417 -15.91 -30.53 24.54
CA ALA A 417 -15.87 -29.64 25.68
C ALA A 417 -16.22 -28.21 25.27
N MET A 418 -17.16 -27.60 25.98
CA MET A 418 -17.37 -26.14 25.96
C MET A 418 -16.51 -25.52 27.05
N PRO A 419 -15.99 -24.30 26.85
CA PRO A 419 -15.32 -23.59 27.92
C PRO A 419 -16.23 -23.47 29.14
N THR A 420 -15.79 -23.88 30.29
CA THR A 420 -16.54 -23.65 31.55
C THR A 420 -16.51 -22.14 31.82
N ASN A 421 -17.67 -21.51 31.87
CA ASN A 421 -17.79 -20.10 32.25
C ASN A 421 -17.35 -19.91 33.71
N HIS A 422 -16.06 -19.78 33.96
CA HIS A 422 -15.57 -19.34 35.26
C HIS A 422 -15.83 -17.84 35.55
N LEU A 423 -16.45 -17.11 34.58
CA LEU A 423 -16.74 -15.68 34.72
C LEU A 423 -18.12 -15.35 35.33
N GLN A 424 -18.94 -16.36 35.64
CA GLN A 424 -20.28 -16.08 36.25
C GLN A 424 -20.31 -16.13 37.80
N THR A 425 -19.17 -16.03 38.46
CA THR A 425 -19.18 -16.08 39.93
C THR A 425 -18.62 -14.83 40.60
N GLN A 426 -18.76 -13.65 40.03
CA GLN A 426 -18.38 -12.40 40.74
C GLN A 426 -19.22 -11.17 40.45
N THR A 427 -20.50 -11.32 40.10
CA THR A 427 -21.45 -10.20 40.21
C THR A 427 -22.84 -10.66 40.66
N ALA A 428 -22.88 -11.50 41.70
CA ALA A 428 -23.99 -11.36 42.63
C ALA A 428 -23.56 -10.26 43.59
N THR A 429 -24.11 -9.09 43.45
CA THR A 429 -24.24 -8.10 44.51
C THR A 429 -25.00 -8.80 45.62
N SER A 430 -24.28 -9.59 46.45
CA SER A 430 -24.81 -9.98 47.73
C SER A 430 -25.06 -8.72 48.49
N PRO A 431 -26.29 -8.48 49.02
CA PRO A 431 -26.52 -7.35 49.89
C PRO A 431 -25.47 -7.44 51.01
N LEU A 432 -24.96 -6.29 51.42
CA LEU A 432 -23.99 -6.19 52.50
C LEU A 432 -24.48 -7.01 53.68
N GLN A 433 -23.88 -8.19 53.91
CA GLN A 433 -24.19 -9.10 55.00
C GLN A 433 -23.47 -8.63 56.28
N THR A 434 -24.11 -8.74 57.41
CA THR A 434 -23.42 -8.55 58.68
C THR A 434 -22.37 -9.63 58.88
N LEU A 435 -21.38 -9.38 59.71
CA LEU A 435 -20.30 -10.35 59.99
C LEU A 435 -20.88 -11.67 60.54
N ALA A 436 -21.99 -11.59 61.32
CA ALA A 436 -22.67 -12.76 61.87
C ALA A 436 -23.37 -13.60 60.80
N GLU A 437 -23.99 -12.97 59.78
CA GLU A 437 -24.63 -13.65 58.65
C GLU A 437 -23.59 -14.34 57.77
N ALA A 438 -22.49 -13.66 57.46
CA ALA A 438 -21.41 -14.23 56.68
C ALA A 438 -20.74 -15.42 57.40
N GLU A 439 -20.54 -15.34 58.73
CA GLU A 439 -20.05 -16.41 59.57
C GLU A 439 -21.00 -17.60 59.56
N ALA A 440 -22.30 -17.35 59.74
CA ALA A 440 -23.33 -18.39 59.73
C ALA A 440 -23.38 -19.14 58.38
N GLN A 441 -23.34 -18.41 57.26
CA GLN A 441 -23.37 -18.98 55.93
C GLN A 441 -22.11 -19.85 55.64
N HIS A 442 -20.95 -19.38 56.04
CA HIS A 442 -19.70 -20.13 55.87
C HIS A 442 -19.65 -21.39 56.70
N ILE A 443 -20.09 -21.36 57.97
CA ILE A 443 -20.21 -22.53 58.87
C ILE A 443 -21.22 -23.53 58.28
N GLU A 444 -22.37 -23.09 57.84
CA GLU A 444 -23.41 -23.95 57.26
C GLU A 444 -22.97 -24.64 55.97
N GLN A 445 -22.34 -23.92 55.08
CA GLN A 445 -21.78 -24.48 53.83
C GLN A 445 -20.73 -25.54 54.13
N THR A 446 -19.81 -25.25 55.07
CA THR A 446 -18.78 -26.21 55.47
C THR A 446 -19.37 -27.46 56.09
N LEU A 447 -20.41 -27.32 56.90
CA LEU A 447 -21.10 -28.46 57.52
C LEU A 447 -21.85 -29.29 56.47
N LYS A 448 -22.52 -28.69 55.51
CA LYS A 448 -23.18 -29.38 54.38
C LYS A 448 -22.19 -30.18 53.55
N LEU A 449 -21.05 -29.58 53.18
CA LEU A 449 -20.00 -30.27 52.40
C LEU A 449 -19.40 -31.46 53.15
N LEU A 450 -19.36 -31.45 54.49
CA LEU A 450 -18.78 -32.50 55.34
C LEU A 450 -19.86 -33.39 56.02
N ASN A 451 -21.07 -33.44 55.44
CA ASN A 451 -22.20 -34.23 55.93
C ASN A 451 -22.46 -34.02 57.42
N TRP A 452 -22.38 -32.76 57.90
CA TRP A 452 -22.57 -32.37 59.30
C TRP A 452 -21.62 -32.99 60.30
N ARG A 453 -20.43 -33.46 59.86
CA ARG A 453 -19.41 -34.02 60.74
C ARG A 453 -18.62 -32.92 61.43
N ILE A 454 -18.81 -32.70 62.72
CA ILE A 454 -18.20 -31.57 63.46
C ILE A 454 -16.76 -31.87 63.82
N SER A 455 -16.49 -33.13 64.33
CA SER A 455 -15.20 -33.52 64.96
C SER A 455 -14.50 -34.66 64.20
N GLY A 456 -13.18 -34.82 64.36
CA GLY A 456 -12.37 -35.85 63.72
C GLY A 456 -11.43 -35.28 62.63
N THR A 457 -10.63 -36.15 62.01
CA THR A 457 -9.61 -35.77 61.00
C THR A 457 -10.22 -35.05 59.77
N ASN A 458 -11.51 -35.38 59.44
CA ASN A 458 -12.25 -34.81 58.37
C ASN A 458 -13.48 -34.03 58.87
N GLY A 459 -13.44 -33.43 60.06
CA GLY A 459 -14.53 -32.67 60.67
C GLY A 459 -14.47 -31.17 60.32
N ALA A 460 -15.65 -30.50 60.33
CA ALA A 460 -15.80 -29.08 60.01
C ALA A 460 -14.96 -28.17 60.95
N ALA A 461 -14.79 -28.57 62.24
CA ALA A 461 -13.96 -27.81 63.16
C ALA A 461 -12.51 -27.69 62.73
N ARG A 462 -11.94 -28.74 62.12
CA ARG A 462 -10.57 -28.70 61.59
C ARG A 462 -10.46 -27.84 60.31
N VAL A 463 -11.44 -27.96 59.41
CA VAL A 463 -11.47 -27.17 58.16
C VAL A 463 -11.65 -25.69 58.48
N LEU A 464 -12.48 -25.34 59.45
CA LEU A 464 -12.71 -23.95 59.89
C LEU A 464 -11.62 -23.42 60.83
N GLY A 465 -10.61 -24.24 61.21
CA GLY A 465 -9.50 -23.83 62.05
C GLY A 465 -9.90 -23.50 63.49
N VAL A 466 -11.01 -24.05 63.99
CA VAL A 466 -11.51 -23.78 65.36
C VAL A 466 -11.69 -25.08 66.16
N PRO A 467 -11.53 -25.04 67.49
CA PRO A 467 -11.84 -26.19 68.32
C PRO A 467 -13.30 -26.66 68.16
N PRO A 468 -13.59 -28.00 68.27
CA PRO A 468 -14.95 -28.51 68.14
C PRO A 468 -15.96 -27.93 69.14
N SER A 469 -15.53 -27.57 70.32
CA SER A 469 -16.32 -26.89 71.35
C SER A 469 -16.68 -25.49 70.95
N THR A 470 -15.76 -24.73 70.35
CA THR A 470 -15.96 -23.38 69.89
C THR A 470 -16.90 -23.37 68.66
N LEU A 471 -16.77 -24.33 67.73
CA LEU A 471 -17.70 -24.47 66.62
C LEU A 471 -19.13 -24.76 67.09
N ARG A 472 -19.34 -25.65 68.05
CA ARG A 472 -20.67 -25.91 68.60
C ARG A 472 -21.25 -24.71 69.32
N SER A 473 -20.46 -23.96 70.08
CA SER A 473 -20.91 -22.73 70.71
C SER A 473 -21.35 -21.66 69.67
N ARG A 474 -20.57 -21.49 68.59
CA ARG A 474 -20.92 -20.55 67.49
C ARG A 474 -22.18 -20.98 66.73
N MET A 475 -22.30 -22.29 66.43
CA MET A 475 -23.50 -22.85 65.82
C MET A 475 -24.74 -22.56 66.65
N LYS A 476 -24.66 -22.75 67.97
CA LYS A 476 -25.78 -22.45 68.88
C LYS A 476 -26.10 -20.97 68.91
N LYS A 477 -25.09 -20.08 68.90
CA LYS A 477 -25.28 -18.63 68.92
C LYS A 477 -25.88 -18.11 67.60
N LEU A 478 -25.52 -18.72 66.44
CA LEU A 478 -25.98 -18.34 65.11
C LEU A 478 -27.23 -19.11 64.64
N GLY A 479 -27.81 -19.97 65.53
CA GLY A 479 -29.04 -20.72 65.21
C GLY A 479 -28.89 -21.80 64.13
N ILE A 480 -27.69 -22.32 63.91
CA ILE A 480 -27.39 -23.31 62.86
C ILE A 480 -27.74 -24.70 63.41
N THR A 481 -28.81 -25.28 62.86
CA THR A 481 -29.25 -26.67 63.20
C THR A 481 -29.38 -27.49 61.93
N ARG A 482 -29.16 -28.82 62.06
CA ARG A 482 -29.38 -29.75 60.96
C ARG A 482 -30.85 -29.90 60.70
N GLN A 483 -31.39 -29.39 59.58
CA GLN A 483 -32.73 -29.72 59.14
C GLN A 483 -32.72 -31.17 58.64
N ILE A 484 -33.46 -32.05 59.32
CA ILE A 484 -33.72 -33.40 58.85
C ILE A 484 -34.91 -33.27 57.93
N THR A 485 -34.70 -33.26 56.61
CA THR A 485 -35.74 -33.47 55.60
C THR A 485 -36.15 -34.92 55.70
N ASN A 486 -37.31 -35.21 56.23
CA ASN A 486 -38.00 -36.48 56.04
C ASN A 486 -38.51 -36.51 54.62
N ASP A 487 -37.72 -37.08 53.71
CA ASP A 487 -38.22 -37.58 52.44
C ASP A 487 -38.50 -39.07 52.61
N GLU A 488 -39.77 -39.45 52.65
CA GLU A 488 -40.28 -40.80 52.38
C GLU A 488 -40.15 -41.11 50.89
#